data_1b665b25133a2e990236306ae8bdc5f2
#
_entry.id   1b665b25133a2e990236306ae8bdc5f2
#
_cell.length_a   1.000
_cell.length_b   1.000
_cell.length_c   1.000
_cell.angle_alpha   90.00
_cell.angle_beta   90.00
_cell.angle_gamma   90.00
#
_symmetry.space_group_name_H-M   'P 1'
#
loop_
_entity.id
_entity.type
_entity.pdbx_description
1 polymer ?
#
loop_
_entity_poly.entity_id
_entity_poly.type
_entity_poly.pdbx_seq_one_letter_code
_entity_poly.pdbx_strand_id
1 'polypeptide(L)'
;MRKYLYLIILCVVFAGCKGSQQKGNTAESNGKESVANSDGKPTVTVTIPPYRFFVDKIAGDKVDVNVMVSNGNNPETYEPYAQQMMELSRSALYLKVGSIGFEQTWMK
;
A
#
# COMPACT_ATOMS: atom_id res chain seq x y z
N MET A 1 57.09 10.39 -19.39
CA MET A 1 56.53 9.43 -18.42
C MET A 1 55.58 10.11 -17.40
N ARG A 2 55.90 11.28 -16.87
CA ARG A 2 55.05 11.98 -15.87
C ARG A 2 53.64 12.38 -16.40
N LYS A 3 53.52 12.66 -17.70
CA LYS A 3 52.21 13.03 -18.33
C LYS A 3 51.20 11.88 -18.39
N TYR A 4 51.70 10.65 -18.54
CA TYR A 4 50.84 9.47 -18.59
C TYR A 4 50.35 9.04 -17.19
N LEU A 5 51.13 9.41 -16.14
CA LEU A 5 50.74 9.14 -14.76
C LEU A 5 49.41 9.90 -14.38
N TYR A 6 49.28 11.16 -14.83
CA TYR A 6 48.07 11.95 -14.60
C TYR A 6 46.86 11.44 -15.38
N LEU A 7 47.09 10.89 -16.58
CA LEU A 7 46.05 10.28 -17.39
C LEU A 7 45.49 9.01 -16.76
N ILE A 8 46.34 8.18 -16.16
CA ILE A 8 45.95 6.97 -15.45
C ILE A 8 45.18 7.32 -14.15
N ILE A 9 45.62 8.36 -13.43
CA ILE A 9 44.96 8.82 -12.21
C ILE A 9 43.57 9.39 -12.55
N LEU A 10 43.41 10.10 -13.68
CA LEU A 10 42.14 10.65 -14.12
C LEU A 10 41.13 9.56 -14.49
N CYS A 11 41.57 8.45 -15.06
CA CYS A 11 40.68 7.32 -15.40
C CYS A 11 40.17 6.54 -14.18
N VAL A 12 40.93 6.51 -13.08
CA VAL A 12 40.54 5.76 -11.86
C VAL A 12 39.43 6.47 -11.08
N VAL A 13 39.31 7.80 -11.22
CA VAL A 13 38.28 8.58 -10.50
C VAL A 13 36.88 8.39 -11.10
N PHE A 14 36.75 7.89 -12.36
CA PHE A 14 35.45 7.68 -13.02
C PHE A 14 34.84 6.29 -12.80
N ALA A 15 35.52 5.36 -12.14
CA ALA A 15 35.03 4.00 -11.93
C ALA A 15 34.23 3.80 -10.61
N GLY A 16 33.87 4.88 -9.92
CA GLY A 16 33.28 4.84 -8.58
C GLY A 16 31.79 5.22 -8.49
N CYS A 17 30.97 5.03 -9.51
CA CYS A 17 29.52 5.17 -9.38
C CYS A 17 28.83 3.88 -9.84
N LYS A 18 28.81 2.87 -8.97
CA LYS A 18 27.85 1.76 -9.07
C LYS A 18 26.55 2.24 -8.44
N GLY A 19 25.86 3.14 -9.14
CA GLY A 19 24.50 3.54 -8.83
C GLY A 19 23.57 2.37 -9.07
N SER A 20 22.81 2.01 -8.05
CA SER A 20 21.68 1.11 -8.13
C SER A 20 20.77 1.56 -9.29
N GLN A 21 20.65 0.73 -10.29
CA GLN A 21 19.68 0.93 -11.37
C GLN A 21 18.26 0.81 -10.81
N GLN A 22 17.71 1.93 -10.43
CA GLN A 22 16.27 2.07 -10.32
C GLN A 22 15.75 2.12 -11.75
N LYS A 23 15.22 0.98 -12.19
CA LYS A 23 14.62 0.81 -13.50
C LYS A 23 13.35 1.65 -13.55
N GLY A 24 13.47 2.85 -14.07
CA GLY A 24 12.34 3.70 -14.41
C GLY A 24 11.56 3.04 -15.54
N ASN A 25 10.48 2.37 -15.22
CA ASN A 25 9.44 2.07 -16.18
C ASN A 25 8.45 3.25 -16.14
N THR A 26 8.62 4.16 -17.06
CA THR A 26 7.55 5.04 -17.50
C THR A 26 6.55 4.19 -18.26
N ALA A 27 5.50 3.75 -17.58
CA ALA A 27 4.28 3.27 -18.21
C ALA A 27 3.14 4.02 -17.54
N GLU A 28 2.62 4.97 -18.25
CA GLU A 28 1.31 5.56 -18.04
C GLU A 28 0.28 4.42 -17.97
N SER A 29 -0.13 4.07 -16.80
CA SER A 29 -1.28 3.23 -16.57
C SER A 29 -2.02 3.81 -15.37
N ASN A 30 -3.20 4.33 -15.63
CA ASN A 30 -4.26 4.64 -14.70
C ASN A 30 -4.63 3.35 -13.93
N GLY A 31 -3.82 2.96 -12.98
CA GLY A 31 -4.00 1.81 -12.12
C GLY A 31 -3.77 2.24 -10.69
N LYS A 32 -4.79 2.18 -9.85
CA LYS A 32 -4.68 2.22 -8.40
C LYS A 32 -3.42 1.47 -7.97
N GLU A 33 -2.40 2.17 -7.46
CA GLU A 33 -1.34 1.53 -6.70
C GLU A 33 -1.98 0.88 -5.48
N SER A 34 -2.23 -0.41 -5.57
CA SER A 34 -2.54 -1.21 -4.39
C SER A 34 -1.26 -1.29 -3.57
N VAL A 35 -1.23 -0.58 -2.46
CA VAL A 35 -0.11 -0.66 -1.54
C VAL A 35 -0.15 -2.04 -0.88
N ALA A 36 0.74 -2.91 -1.34
CA ALA A 36 1.02 -4.16 -0.67
C ALA A 36 1.69 -3.84 0.68
N ASN A 37 1.28 -4.52 1.73
CA ASN A 37 2.00 -4.55 2.99
C ASN A 37 3.41 -5.13 2.78
N SER A 38 4.26 -5.06 3.80
CA SER A 38 5.66 -5.50 3.76
C SER A 38 5.86 -6.93 3.23
N ASP A 39 4.83 -7.77 3.23
CA ASP A 39 4.83 -9.13 2.68
C ASP A 39 4.35 -9.22 1.21
N GLY A 40 4.08 -8.10 0.56
CA GLY A 40 3.62 -8.07 -0.83
C GLY A 40 2.16 -8.49 -1.05
N LYS A 41 1.38 -8.76 0.01
CA LYS A 41 -0.03 -9.11 -0.06
C LYS A 41 -0.90 -7.87 -0.22
N PRO A 42 -1.93 -7.90 -1.09
CA PRO A 42 -2.88 -6.81 -1.17
C PRO A 42 -3.74 -6.74 0.09
N THR A 43 -4.02 -5.53 0.56
CA THR A 43 -4.92 -5.32 1.69
C THR A 43 -6.36 -5.18 1.22
N VAL A 44 -7.26 -5.93 1.83
CA VAL A 44 -8.70 -5.78 1.69
C VAL A 44 -9.26 -5.17 2.97
N THR A 45 -9.88 -4.01 2.89
CA THR A 45 -10.55 -3.41 4.03
C THR A 45 -12.03 -3.73 4.00
N VAL A 46 -12.57 -4.12 5.15
CA VAL A 46 -13.99 -4.40 5.34
C VAL A 46 -14.57 -3.48 6.40
N THR A 47 -15.84 -3.14 6.32
CA THR A 47 -16.46 -2.24 7.28
C THR A 47 -16.64 -2.89 8.64
N ILE A 48 -17.16 -4.12 8.69
CA ILE A 48 -17.54 -4.80 9.93
C ILE A 48 -16.87 -6.18 10.04
N PRO A 49 -16.64 -6.69 11.26
CA PRO A 49 -15.93 -7.96 11.51
C PRO A 49 -16.51 -9.19 10.80
N PRO A 50 -17.84 -9.37 10.66
CA PRO A 50 -18.38 -10.53 9.94
C PRO A 50 -17.88 -10.65 8.49
N TYR A 51 -17.61 -9.53 7.80
CA TYR A 51 -17.09 -9.56 6.43
C TYR A 51 -15.67 -10.10 6.36
N ARG A 52 -14.86 -9.88 7.40
CA ARG A 52 -13.54 -10.50 7.52
C ARG A 52 -13.61 -12.01 7.40
N PHE A 53 -14.56 -12.63 8.12
CA PHE A 53 -14.75 -14.08 8.06
C PHE A 53 -14.96 -14.58 6.61
N PHE A 54 -15.77 -13.89 5.83
CA PHE A 54 -15.99 -14.28 4.43
C PHE A 54 -14.74 -14.07 3.57
N VAL A 55 -14.02 -12.97 3.75
CA VAL A 55 -12.77 -12.72 3.00
C VAL A 55 -11.73 -13.78 3.33
N ASP A 56 -11.54 -14.11 4.61
CA ASP A 56 -10.61 -15.16 5.07
C ASP A 56 -10.97 -16.53 4.47
N LYS A 57 -12.26 -16.83 4.34
CA LYS A 57 -12.73 -18.10 3.75
C LYS A 57 -12.53 -18.17 2.22
N ILE A 58 -12.61 -17.05 1.54
CA ILE A 58 -12.51 -16.97 0.08
C ILE A 58 -11.07 -16.82 -0.37
N ALA A 59 -10.33 -15.89 0.23
CA ALA A 59 -8.99 -15.50 -0.18
C ALA A 59 -7.87 -16.21 0.62
N GLY A 60 -8.19 -16.74 1.80
CA GLY A 60 -7.22 -17.39 2.69
C GLY A 60 -6.08 -16.43 3.05
N ASP A 61 -4.86 -16.91 2.86
CA ASP A 61 -3.61 -16.19 3.15
C ASP A 61 -3.12 -15.28 2.01
N LYS A 62 -3.91 -15.12 0.94
CA LYS A 62 -3.52 -14.33 -0.24
C LYS A 62 -3.70 -12.83 -0.06
N VAL A 63 -4.45 -12.41 0.94
CA VAL A 63 -4.74 -11.01 1.25
C VAL A 63 -4.59 -10.75 2.75
N ASP A 64 -4.27 -9.50 3.08
CA ASP A 64 -4.39 -9.01 4.46
C ASP A 64 -5.75 -8.35 4.64
N VAL A 65 -6.42 -8.61 5.77
CA VAL A 65 -7.75 -8.06 6.02
C VAL A 65 -7.70 -7.02 7.14
N ASN A 66 -8.07 -5.80 6.79
CA ASN A 66 -8.26 -4.71 7.74
C ASN A 66 -9.77 -4.50 8.02
N VAL A 67 -10.12 -4.21 9.26
CA VAL A 67 -11.51 -3.98 9.69
C VAL A 67 -11.65 -2.55 10.20
N MET A 68 -12.55 -1.77 9.61
CA MET A 68 -12.76 -0.38 9.99
C MET A 68 -13.43 -0.26 11.36
N VAL A 69 -14.57 -0.87 11.54
CA VAL A 69 -15.33 -0.80 12.79
C VAL A 69 -15.03 -2.04 13.62
N SER A 70 -14.19 -1.90 14.63
CA SER A 70 -13.80 -3.00 15.51
C SER A 70 -14.95 -3.48 16.39
N ASN A 71 -14.82 -4.71 16.91
CA ASN A 71 -15.80 -5.29 17.86
C ASN A 71 -16.07 -4.34 19.02
N GLY A 72 -17.34 -4.21 19.39
CA GLY A 72 -17.80 -3.37 20.49
C GLY A 72 -18.13 -1.91 20.09
N ASN A 73 -17.80 -1.49 18.90
CA ASN A 73 -18.18 -0.17 18.39
C ASN A 73 -19.52 -0.24 17.61
N ASN A 74 -20.27 0.86 17.67
CA ASN A 74 -21.51 0.99 16.92
C ASN A 74 -21.22 1.52 15.50
N PRO A 75 -21.48 0.75 14.43
CA PRO A 75 -21.21 1.18 13.07
C PRO A 75 -21.99 2.42 12.62
N GLU A 76 -23.15 2.69 13.22
CA GLU A 76 -23.98 3.84 12.85
C GLU A 76 -23.36 5.18 13.27
N THR A 77 -22.62 5.18 14.39
CA THR A 77 -22.04 6.40 14.98
C THR A 77 -20.51 6.37 15.02
N TYR A 78 -19.90 5.44 14.30
CA TYR A 78 -18.45 5.29 14.31
C TYR A 78 -17.76 6.44 13.61
N GLU A 79 -16.73 6.98 14.26
CA GLU A 79 -15.83 7.98 13.71
C GLU A 79 -14.40 7.40 13.55
N PRO A 80 -13.88 7.30 12.32
CA PRO A 80 -12.56 6.72 12.10
C PRO A 80 -11.45 7.69 12.48
N TYR A 81 -10.35 7.15 12.98
CA TYR A 81 -9.12 7.92 13.19
C TYR A 81 -8.44 8.20 11.84
N ALA A 82 -7.66 9.28 11.79
CA ALA A 82 -6.92 9.66 10.59
C ALA A 82 -6.03 8.52 10.05
N GLN A 83 -5.39 7.75 10.94
CA GLN A 83 -4.58 6.61 10.54
C GLN A 83 -5.40 5.51 9.87
N GLN A 84 -6.61 5.21 10.36
CA GLN A 84 -7.50 4.23 9.72
C GLN A 84 -7.92 4.66 8.31
N MET A 85 -8.16 5.96 8.14
CA MET A 85 -8.47 6.51 6.81
C MET A 85 -7.27 6.40 5.86
N MET A 86 -6.05 6.59 6.36
CA MET A 86 -4.84 6.35 5.56
C MET A 86 -4.67 4.88 5.18
N GLU A 87 -4.92 3.97 6.10
CA GLU A 87 -4.87 2.52 5.84
C GLU A 87 -5.93 2.11 4.81
N LEU A 88 -7.15 2.64 4.95
CA LEU A 88 -8.21 2.44 3.96
C LEU A 88 -7.81 2.95 2.57
N SER A 89 -7.21 4.15 2.49
CA SER A 89 -6.78 4.73 1.21
C SER A 89 -5.70 3.90 0.50
N ARG A 90 -4.96 3.10 1.26
CA ARG A 90 -3.93 2.18 0.75
C ARG A 90 -4.47 0.79 0.41
N SER A 91 -5.71 0.50 0.75
CA SER A 91 -6.31 -0.81 0.48
C SER A 91 -6.57 -1.02 -1.01
N ALA A 92 -6.31 -2.23 -1.47
CA ALA A 92 -6.60 -2.64 -2.85
C ALA A 92 -8.11 -2.72 -3.12
N LEU A 93 -8.89 -3.05 -2.07
CA LEU A 93 -10.33 -3.21 -2.15
C LEU A 93 -10.97 -2.81 -0.82
N TYR A 94 -12.12 -2.15 -0.90
CA TYR A 94 -12.98 -1.88 0.24
C TYR A 94 -14.37 -2.51 0.06
N LEU A 95 -14.75 -3.38 1.00
CA LEU A 95 -16.05 -4.06 1.01
C LEU A 95 -16.99 -3.35 1.98
N LYS A 96 -17.95 -2.61 1.42
CA LYS A 96 -18.96 -1.87 2.15
C LYS A 96 -20.16 -2.76 2.49
N VAL A 97 -20.81 -2.47 3.61
CA VAL A 97 -22.16 -2.96 3.93
C VAL A 97 -23.21 -2.23 3.05
N GLY A 98 -23.02 -0.93 2.88
CA GLY A 98 -23.80 -0.11 1.94
C GLY A 98 -24.85 0.81 2.55
N SER A 99 -25.29 0.57 3.79
CA SER A 99 -26.40 1.32 4.39
C SER A 99 -26.17 1.83 5.80
N ILE A 100 -24.97 1.66 6.36
CA ILE A 100 -24.66 2.10 7.73
C ILE A 100 -24.17 3.55 7.77
N GLY A 101 -24.43 4.24 8.87
CA GLY A 101 -24.19 5.67 9.04
C GLY A 101 -22.73 6.06 8.85
N PHE A 102 -21.80 5.24 9.31
CA PHE A 102 -20.35 5.43 9.07
C PHE A 102 -20.03 5.56 7.57
N GLU A 103 -20.50 4.62 6.74
CA GLU A 103 -20.19 4.62 5.31
C GLU A 103 -20.85 5.79 4.57
N GLN A 104 -22.06 6.17 5.00
CA GLN A 104 -22.78 7.30 4.39
C GLN A 104 -22.10 8.64 4.69
N THR A 105 -21.45 8.75 5.84
CA THR A 105 -20.78 9.98 6.27
C THR A 105 -19.38 10.09 5.68
N TRP A 106 -18.59 9.01 5.71
CA TRP A 106 -17.16 9.04 5.45
C TRP A 106 -16.75 8.47 4.09
N MET A 107 -17.63 7.70 3.40
CA MET A 107 -17.30 6.95 2.18
C MET A 107 -18.07 7.47 0.94
N LYS A 108 -18.23 8.78 0.83
CA LYS A 108 -18.88 9.44 -0.32
C LYS A 108 -17.97 9.53 -1.52
#